data_68556f8b9654af4faa31577c070b248c
#
_entry.id   68556f8b9654af4faa31577c070b248c
#
_cell.length_a   1.000
_cell.length_b   1.000
_cell.length_c   1.000
_cell.angle_alpha   90.00
_cell.angle_beta   90.00
_cell.angle_gamma   90.00
#
_symmetry.space_group_name_H-M   'P 1'
#
loop_
_entity.id
_entity.type
_entity.pdbx_description
1 polymer ?
#
loop_
_entity_poly.entity_id
_entity_poly.type
_entity_poly.pdbx_seq_one_letter_code
_entity_poly.pdbx_strand_id
1 'polypeptide(L)'
;MSLPTIQQALQQASQQLSMHESARLDAEVLLAKVLNKPRSHLHAWPDKRLDQAQTLAFQHWISRRANGEPVAHLTGEREFWSLSLEVTPDTLIPRPDTEVLVEQALRLLPADQPLKLADLGTGSGAIALALARERPNWEVYALDRAPACIDVARRNALRMKTGNLEFVLGDWSTAFADSSLDAIVSNPPYVNAGDPHLLSGDVRFEPLTALVAGNDGLDDIRQLIKDAQRVLKSGGHLLLEHAPQQTGYIHNLLKQMNFNDIATHRDLAGHERVSSARKSL
;
A
#
# COMPACT_ATOMS: atom_id res chain seq x y z
N MET A 1 28.21 -24.61 -21.85
CA MET A 1 27.72 -23.31 -22.37
C MET A 1 28.34 -22.22 -21.53
N SER A 2 28.76 -21.10 -22.14
CA SER A 2 29.32 -19.99 -21.37
C SER A 2 28.21 -19.27 -20.59
N LEU A 3 28.50 -18.88 -19.34
CA LEU A 3 27.55 -18.13 -18.50
C LEU A 3 27.25 -16.77 -19.14
N PRO A 4 26.00 -16.28 -19.06
CA PRO A 4 25.58 -15.04 -19.72
C PRO A 4 26.22 -13.80 -19.08
N THR A 5 26.37 -12.74 -19.85
CA THR A 5 26.63 -11.40 -19.31
C THR A 5 25.33 -10.79 -18.75
N ILE A 6 25.45 -9.72 -17.94
CA ILE A 6 24.31 -8.95 -17.45
C ILE A 6 23.41 -8.52 -18.62
N GLN A 7 24.00 -7.96 -19.69
CA GLN A 7 23.25 -7.54 -20.85
C GLN A 7 22.50 -8.69 -21.53
N GLN A 8 23.18 -9.83 -21.72
CA GLN A 8 22.56 -11.01 -22.32
C GLN A 8 21.41 -11.57 -21.48
N ALA A 9 21.62 -11.66 -20.16
CA ALA A 9 20.59 -12.10 -19.21
C ALA A 9 19.36 -11.19 -19.23
N LEU A 10 19.56 -9.87 -19.20
CA LEU A 10 18.46 -8.89 -19.28
C LEU A 10 17.72 -8.94 -20.61
N GLN A 11 18.42 -9.11 -21.71
CA GLN A 11 17.78 -9.23 -23.04
C GLN A 11 16.89 -10.47 -23.14
N GLN A 12 17.39 -11.62 -22.71
CA GLN A 12 16.63 -12.88 -22.67
C GLN A 12 15.40 -12.77 -21.75
N ALA A 13 15.59 -12.21 -20.55
CA ALA A 13 14.49 -12.02 -19.60
C ALA A 13 13.41 -11.08 -20.16
N SER A 14 13.80 -9.95 -20.76
CA SER A 14 12.84 -9.00 -21.36
C SER A 14 12.04 -9.64 -22.50
N GLN A 15 12.63 -10.53 -23.28
CA GLN A 15 11.91 -11.28 -24.32
C GLN A 15 10.91 -12.28 -23.71
N GLN A 16 11.32 -12.99 -22.64
CA GLN A 16 10.44 -13.94 -21.95
C GLN A 16 9.26 -13.23 -21.26
N LEU A 17 9.46 -12.02 -20.77
CA LEU A 17 8.45 -11.18 -20.13
C LEU A 17 7.69 -10.27 -21.11
N SER A 18 7.82 -10.46 -22.42
CA SER A 18 7.29 -9.52 -23.44
C SER A 18 5.78 -9.25 -23.36
N MET A 19 5.02 -10.12 -22.70
CA MET A 19 3.58 -9.90 -22.43
C MET A 19 3.29 -8.94 -21.28
N HIS A 20 4.32 -8.53 -20.49
CA HIS A 20 4.19 -7.56 -19.41
C HIS A 20 4.62 -6.18 -19.89
N GLU A 21 3.85 -5.14 -19.57
CA GLU A 21 4.15 -3.75 -19.94
C GLU A 21 5.51 -3.27 -19.42
N SER A 22 5.91 -3.77 -18.25
CA SER A 22 7.16 -3.41 -17.54
C SER A 22 8.30 -4.41 -17.74
N ALA A 23 8.25 -5.28 -18.76
CA ALA A 23 9.16 -6.42 -18.97
C ALA A 23 10.65 -6.10 -18.70
N ARG A 24 11.14 -4.99 -19.25
CA ARG A 24 12.53 -4.56 -19.05
C ARG A 24 12.83 -4.12 -17.62
N LEU A 25 11.94 -3.34 -17.04
CA LEU A 25 12.07 -2.86 -15.66
C LEU A 25 12.01 -4.02 -14.67
N ASP A 26 11.07 -4.94 -14.85
CA ASP A 26 10.92 -6.13 -14.02
C ASP A 26 12.19 -6.97 -14.02
N ALA A 27 12.75 -7.23 -15.22
CA ALA A 27 14.00 -7.97 -15.37
C ALA A 27 15.17 -7.27 -14.65
N GLU A 28 15.28 -5.94 -14.76
CA GLU A 28 16.33 -5.16 -14.10
C GLU A 28 16.20 -5.19 -12.58
N VAL A 29 15.00 -5.03 -12.03
CA VAL A 29 14.75 -5.09 -10.59
C VAL A 29 15.10 -6.47 -10.04
N LEU A 30 14.64 -7.52 -10.70
CA LEU A 30 14.90 -8.91 -10.28
C LEU A 30 16.41 -9.23 -10.35
N LEU A 31 17.10 -8.86 -11.42
CA LEU A 31 18.54 -9.11 -11.54
C LEU A 31 19.36 -8.29 -10.52
N ALA A 32 18.99 -7.03 -10.29
CA ALA A 32 19.64 -6.20 -9.29
C ALA A 32 19.54 -6.83 -7.88
N LYS A 33 18.36 -7.37 -7.55
CA LYS A 33 18.14 -8.07 -6.27
C LYS A 33 18.96 -9.36 -6.17
N VAL A 34 19.00 -10.19 -7.22
CA VAL A 34 19.84 -11.41 -7.28
C VAL A 34 21.31 -11.07 -7.07
N LEU A 35 21.79 -9.99 -7.67
CA LEU A 35 23.17 -9.54 -7.55
C LEU A 35 23.46 -8.82 -6.23
N ASN A 36 22.44 -8.47 -5.46
CA ASN A 36 22.54 -7.55 -4.32
C ASN A 36 23.28 -6.25 -4.68
N LYS A 37 22.87 -5.62 -5.80
CA LYS A 37 23.45 -4.40 -6.35
C LYS A 37 22.34 -3.42 -6.77
N PRO A 38 22.61 -2.11 -6.77
CA PRO A 38 21.64 -1.16 -7.32
C PRO A 38 21.49 -1.36 -8.84
N ARG A 39 20.33 -0.95 -9.39
CA ARG A 39 20.07 -1.05 -10.84
C ARG A 39 21.13 -0.33 -11.69
N SER A 40 21.68 0.77 -11.20
CA SER A 40 22.79 1.48 -11.87
C SER A 40 24.01 0.60 -12.14
N HIS A 41 24.26 -0.42 -11.29
CA HIS A 41 25.33 -1.39 -11.51
C HIS A 41 25.13 -2.19 -12.80
N LEU A 42 23.90 -2.52 -13.16
CA LEU A 42 23.58 -3.29 -14.38
C LEU A 42 23.96 -2.52 -15.65
N HIS A 43 23.77 -1.20 -15.62
CA HIS A 43 24.09 -0.32 -16.73
C HIS A 43 25.60 0.02 -16.79
N ALA A 44 26.25 0.09 -15.63
CA ALA A 44 27.68 0.38 -15.55
C ALA A 44 28.56 -0.82 -15.97
N TRP A 45 28.05 -2.05 -15.80
CA TRP A 45 28.83 -3.27 -16.01
C TRP A 45 28.07 -4.30 -16.88
N PRO A 46 27.60 -3.94 -18.08
CA PRO A 46 26.76 -4.80 -18.92
C PRO A 46 27.45 -6.10 -19.37
N ASP A 47 28.77 -6.06 -19.55
CA ASP A 47 29.60 -7.19 -20.01
C ASP A 47 30.04 -8.12 -18.90
N LYS A 48 29.77 -7.76 -17.64
CA LYS A 48 30.11 -8.62 -16.48
C LYS A 48 29.29 -9.92 -16.54
N ARG A 49 29.97 -11.06 -16.42
CA ARG A 49 29.31 -12.38 -16.42
C ARG A 49 28.68 -12.65 -15.07
N LEU A 50 27.50 -13.27 -15.12
CA LEU A 50 26.87 -13.88 -13.97
C LEU A 50 27.60 -15.21 -13.65
N ASP A 51 27.61 -15.58 -12.37
CA ASP A 51 27.98 -16.93 -11.99
C ASP A 51 26.80 -17.90 -12.16
N GLN A 52 27.03 -19.19 -11.91
CA GLN A 52 26.02 -20.22 -12.09
C GLN A 52 24.85 -20.05 -11.12
N ALA A 53 25.10 -19.74 -9.83
CA ALA A 53 24.08 -19.55 -8.82
C ALA A 53 23.19 -18.33 -9.14
N GLN A 54 23.80 -17.22 -9.53
CA GLN A 54 23.08 -16.00 -9.98
C GLN A 54 22.23 -16.27 -11.22
N THR A 55 22.77 -17.00 -12.19
CA THR A 55 22.03 -17.34 -13.42
C THR A 55 20.80 -18.17 -13.11
N LEU A 56 20.93 -19.23 -12.29
CA LEU A 56 19.82 -20.10 -11.91
C LEU A 56 18.76 -19.35 -11.08
N ALA A 57 19.18 -18.57 -10.09
CA ALA A 57 18.28 -17.77 -9.27
C ALA A 57 17.48 -16.76 -10.12
N PHE A 58 18.17 -16.06 -11.02
CA PHE A 58 17.53 -15.10 -11.92
C PHE A 58 16.52 -15.78 -12.86
N GLN A 59 16.91 -16.89 -13.51
CA GLN A 59 16.00 -17.64 -14.38
C GLN A 59 14.77 -18.16 -13.64
N HIS A 60 14.94 -18.64 -12.41
CA HIS A 60 13.83 -19.06 -11.55
C HIS A 60 12.85 -17.91 -11.31
N TRP A 61 13.33 -16.72 -10.94
CA TRP A 61 12.47 -15.55 -10.72
C TRP A 61 11.80 -15.06 -12.00
N ILE A 62 12.50 -15.04 -13.13
CA ILE A 62 11.91 -14.69 -14.43
C ILE A 62 10.80 -15.67 -14.82
N SER A 63 10.97 -16.98 -14.57
CA SER A 63 9.92 -17.96 -14.82
C SER A 63 8.68 -17.72 -13.95
N ARG A 64 8.84 -17.39 -12.66
CA ARG A 64 7.73 -17.04 -11.76
C ARG A 64 7.04 -15.75 -12.22
N ARG A 65 7.82 -14.72 -12.58
CA ARG A 65 7.27 -13.46 -13.12
C ARG A 65 6.51 -13.67 -14.42
N ALA A 66 7.01 -14.48 -15.33
CA ALA A 66 6.32 -14.84 -16.58
C ALA A 66 4.95 -15.51 -16.33
N ASN A 67 4.79 -16.22 -15.21
CA ASN A 67 3.51 -16.75 -14.74
C ASN A 67 2.64 -15.72 -14.01
N GLY A 68 3.07 -14.45 -13.94
CA GLY A 68 2.34 -13.31 -13.42
C GLY A 68 2.58 -12.99 -11.95
N GLU A 69 3.52 -13.67 -11.27
CA GLU A 69 3.80 -13.36 -9.86
C GLU A 69 4.39 -11.94 -9.73
N PRO A 70 3.88 -11.12 -8.78
CA PRO A 70 4.34 -9.73 -8.62
C PRO A 70 5.84 -9.64 -8.29
N VAL A 71 6.53 -8.67 -8.89
CA VAL A 71 7.95 -8.41 -8.59
C VAL A 71 8.16 -8.16 -7.09
N ALA A 72 7.22 -7.47 -6.44
CA ALA A 72 7.28 -7.19 -5.01
C ALA A 72 7.25 -8.47 -4.16
N HIS A 73 6.45 -9.49 -4.54
CA HIS A 73 6.44 -10.79 -3.85
C HIS A 73 7.72 -11.58 -4.10
N LEU A 74 8.29 -11.51 -5.32
CA LEU A 74 9.54 -12.18 -5.66
C LEU A 74 10.73 -11.60 -4.89
N THR A 75 10.77 -10.27 -4.75
CA THR A 75 11.85 -9.57 -4.04
C THR A 75 11.62 -9.48 -2.53
N GLY A 76 10.37 -9.67 -2.08
CA GLY A 76 9.94 -9.48 -0.70
C GLY A 76 9.90 -8.01 -0.27
N GLU A 77 10.01 -7.06 -1.20
CA GLU A 77 10.12 -5.63 -0.89
C GLU A 77 9.34 -4.76 -1.88
N ARG A 78 8.79 -3.64 -1.37
CA ARG A 78 8.16 -2.57 -2.14
C ARG A 78 8.55 -1.21 -1.59
N GLU A 79 8.93 -0.29 -2.46
CA GLU A 79 9.12 1.11 -2.07
C GLU A 79 7.77 1.82 -1.98
N PHE A 80 7.57 2.58 -0.90
CA PHE A 80 6.43 3.48 -0.68
C PHE A 80 6.90 4.65 0.19
N TRP A 81 6.62 5.88 -0.19
CA TRP A 81 7.06 7.09 0.53
C TRP A 81 8.56 7.09 0.85
N SER A 82 9.40 6.67 -0.10
CA SER A 82 10.85 6.48 0.08
C SER A 82 11.24 5.49 1.20
N LEU A 83 10.30 4.64 1.64
CA LEU A 83 10.53 3.55 2.59
C LEU A 83 10.61 2.22 1.83
N SER A 84 11.64 1.41 2.10
CA SER A 84 11.70 0.03 1.59
C SER A 84 10.94 -0.90 2.53
N LEU A 85 9.70 -1.21 2.20
CA LEU A 85 8.80 -2.03 3.01
C LEU A 85 8.92 -3.51 2.64
N GLU A 86 8.97 -4.37 3.64
CA GLU A 86 8.72 -5.79 3.46
C GLU A 86 7.25 -6.01 3.08
N VAL A 87 7.02 -6.84 2.08
CA VAL A 87 5.69 -7.28 1.67
C VAL A 87 5.65 -8.80 1.53
N THR A 88 4.51 -9.40 1.81
CA THR A 88 4.26 -10.83 1.69
C THR A 88 2.95 -11.06 0.93
N PRO A 89 2.63 -12.29 0.51
CA PRO A 89 1.33 -12.60 -0.07
C PRO A 89 0.12 -12.35 0.86
N ASP A 90 0.38 -12.09 2.14
CA ASP A 90 -0.69 -11.77 3.11
C ASP A 90 -1.09 -10.30 3.12
N THR A 91 -0.29 -9.41 2.50
CA THR A 91 -0.52 -7.97 2.50
C THR A 91 -0.78 -7.44 1.10
N LEU A 92 -1.61 -6.40 1.00
CA LEU A 92 -1.69 -5.59 -0.23
C LEU A 92 -0.29 -5.02 -0.54
N ILE A 93 0.13 -5.10 -1.79
CA ILE A 93 1.35 -4.42 -2.24
C ILE A 93 1.06 -2.91 -2.28
N PRO A 94 1.80 -2.06 -1.53
CA PRO A 94 1.57 -0.61 -1.51
C PRO A 94 1.55 -0.01 -2.92
N ARG A 95 0.52 0.80 -3.21
CA ARG A 95 0.33 1.45 -4.52
C ARG A 95 0.87 2.89 -4.48
N PRO A 96 1.47 3.38 -5.55
CA PRO A 96 1.92 4.78 -5.61
C PRO A 96 0.76 5.77 -5.39
N ASP A 97 -0.45 5.45 -5.88
CA ASP A 97 -1.63 6.31 -5.73
C ASP A 97 -2.02 6.52 -4.26
N THR A 98 -1.73 5.55 -3.39
CA THR A 98 -1.96 5.66 -1.94
C THR A 98 -1.09 6.74 -1.27
N GLU A 99 0.00 7.19 -1.90
CA GLU A 99 0.82 8.30 -1.40
C GLU A 99 0.02 9.61 -1.32
N VAL A 100 -1.02 9.76 -2.13
CA VAL A 100 -1.96 10.90 -2.03
C VAL A 100 -2.65 10.92 -0.67
N LEU A 101 -3.02 9.78 -0.11
CA LEU A 101 -3.62 9.70 1.22
C LEU A 101 -2.66 10.21 2.31
N VAL A 102 -1.39 9.80 2.24
CA VAL A 102 -0.33 10.29 3.16
C VAL A 102 -0.14 11.79 3.00
N GLU A 103 0.01 12.29 1.77
CA GLU A 103 0.19 13.71 1.47
C GLU A 103 -0.97 14.55 2.04
N GLN A 104 -2.21 14.13 1.83
CA GLN A 104 -3.37 14.86 2.32
C GLN A 104 -3.49 14.81 3.85
N ALA A 105 -3.16 13.71 4.49
CA ALA A 105 -3.10 13.63 5.95
C ALA A 105 -2.06 14.63 6.51
N LEU A 106 -0.86 14.65 5.93
CA LEU A 106 0.19 15.60 6.32
C LEU A 106 -0.17 17.06 6.10
N ARG A 107 -0.99 17.37 5.10
CA ARG A 107 -1.45 18.72 4.76
C ARG A 107 -2.59 19.20 5.62
N LEU A 108 -3.56 18.33 5.94
CA LEU A 108 -4.80 18.70 6.63
C LEU A 108 -4.66 18.66 8.17
N LEU A 109 -3.76 17.83 8.68
CA LEU A 109 -3.59 17.63 10.11
C LEU A 109 -2.46 18.52 10.66
N PRO A 110 -2.58 19.01 11.91
CA PRO A 110 -1.60 19.90 12.50
C PRO A 110 -0.24 19.22 12.69
N ALA A 111 0.82 19.88 12.20
CA ALA A 111 2.19 19.35 12.24
C ALA A 111 2.81 19.37 13.63
N ASP A 112 2.54 20.44 14.41
CA ASP A 112 3.25 20.76 15.65
C ASP A 112 2.50 20.36 16.91
N GLN A 113 1.35 19.69 16.78
CA GLN A 113 0.53 19.26 17.90
C GLN A 113 0.52 17.73 18.00
N PRO A 114 0.57 17.17 19.22
CA PRO A 114 0.33 15.75 19.39
C PRO A 114 -1.11 15.42 18.98
N LEU A 115 -1.28 14.33 18.24
CA LEU A 115 -2.60 13.81 17.90
C LEU A 115 -2.58 12.29 17.86
N LYS A 116 -3.76 11.69 18.03
CA LYS A 116 -4.00 10.25 17.92
C LYS A 116 -4.62 9.95 16.57
N LEU A 117 -3.87 9.24 15.73
CA LEU A 117 -4.29 8.86 14.39
C LEU A 117 -4.37 7.33 14.28
N ALA A 118 -5.43 6.80 13.69
CA ALA A 118 -5.53 5.39 13.35
C ALA A 118 -5.45 5.17 11.82
N ASP A 119 -4.58 4.26 11.39
CA ASP A 119 -4.54 3.66 10.08
C ASP A 119 -5.30 2.34 10.15
N LEU A 120 -6.52 2.32 9.61
CA LEU A 120 -7.43 1.19 9.67
C LEU A 120 -7.30 0.33 8.40
N GLY A 121 -6.93 -0.95 8.57
CA GLY A 121 -6.53 -1.83 7.49
C GLY A 121 -5.08 -1.56 7.06
N THR A 122 -4.15 -1.53 8.02
CA THR A 122 -2.78 -1.07 7.80
C THR A 122 -1.95 -1.93 6.85
N GLY A 123 -2.32 -3.20 6.65
CA GLY A 123 -1.60 -4.13 5.77
C GLY A 123 -0.13 -4.26 6.15
N SER A 124 0.78 -3.88 5.25
CA SER A 124 2.22 -3.87 5.49
C SER A 124 2.69 -2.73 6.42
N GLY A 125 1.80 -1.86 6.88
CA GLY A 125 2.11 -0.67 7.66
C GLY A 125 2.49 0.55 6.83
N ALA A 126 2.27 0.55 5.53
CA ALA A 126 2.78 1.56 4.61
C ALA A 126 2.37 2.99 4.99
N ILE A 127 1.07 3.24 5.19
CA ILE A 127 0.52 4.55 5.54
C ILE A 127 0.94 4.94 6.96
N ALA A 128 0.75 4.03 7.92
CA ALA A 128 1.09 4.28 9.32
C ALA A 128 2.57 4.65 9.51
N LEU A 129 3.48 3.91 8.86
CA LEU A 129 4.93 4.14 8.93
C LEU A 129 5.34 5.46 8.27
N ALA A 130 4.75 5.78 7.11
CA ALA A 130 5.00 7.05 6.44
C ALA A 130 4.60 8.23 7.34
N LEU A 131 3.38 8.19 7.92
CA LEU A 131 2.88 9.25 8.80
C LEU A 131 3.66 9.35 10.10
N ALA A 132 3.97 8.23 10.75
CA ALA A 132 4.73 8.20 11.99
C ALA A 132 6.15 8.76 11.83
N ARG A 133 6.79 8.52 10.67
CA ARG A 133 8.11 9.06 10.35
C ARG A 133 8.09 10.57 10.09
N GLU A 134 7.08 11.05 9.37
CA GLU A 134 6.93 12.48 9.02
C GLU A 134 6.49 13.32 10.24
N ARG A 135 5.82 12.69 11.21
CA ARG A 135 5.23 13.36 12.38
C ARG A 135 5.59 12.62 13.68
N PRO A 136 6.80 12.80 14.20
CA PRO A 136 7.26 12.10 15.42
C PRO A 136 6.42 12.39 16.66
N ASN A 137 5.67 13.52 16.69
CA ASN A 137 4.81 13.91 17.81
C ASN A 137 3.42 13.26 17.76
N TRP A 138 3.07 12.59 16.67
CA TRP A 138 1.80 11.88 16.57
C TRP A 138 1.90 10.51 17.24
N GLU A 139 0.80 10.06 17.81
CA GLU A 139 0.60 8.69 18.29
C GLU A 139 -0.20 7.96 17.19
N VAL A 140 0.46 7.08 16.43
CA VAL A 140 -0.12 6.41 15.29
C VAL A 140 -0.47 4.97 15.64
N TYR A 141 -1.73 4.60 15.47
CA TYR A 141 -2.24 3.24 15.65
C TYR A 141 -2.34 2.55 14.28
N ALA A 142 -1.57 1.49 14.09
CA ALA A 142 -1.62 0.63 12.92
C ALA A 142 -2.52 -0.57 13.23
N LEU A 143 -3.73 -0.58 12.68
CA LEU A 143 -4.72 -1.60 12.96
C LEU A 143 -4.98 -2.48 11.74
N ASP A 144 -5.05 -3.79 11.96
CA ASP A 144 -5.52 -4.76 10.97
C ASP A 144 -6.23 -5.93 11.65
N ARG A 145 -7.16 -6.56 10.93
CA ARG A 145 -7.84 -7.78 11.40
C ARG A 145 -7.01 -9.05 11.20
N ALA A 146 -6.05 -9.02 10.27
CA ALA A 146 -5.19 -10.14 9.94
C ALA A 146 -3.91 -10.12 10.77
N PRO A 147 -3.65 -11.14 11.62
CA PRO A 147 -2.40 -11.21 12.41
C PRO A 147 -1.15 -11.14 11.53
N ALA A 148 -1.18 -11.76 10.35
CA ALA A 148 -0.05 -11.74 9.41
C ALA A 148 0.30 -10.31 8.94
N CYS A 149 -0.70 -9.45 8.70
CA CYS A 149 -0.49 -8.03 8.39
C CYS A 149 0.20 -7.30 9.54
N ILE A 150 -0.29 -7.48 10.77
CA ILE A 150 0.31 -6.87 11.97
C ILE A 150 1.77 -7.32 12.14
N ASP A 151 2.08 -8.58 11.88
CA ASP A 151 3.45 -9.10 11.98
C ASP A 151 4.36 -8.47 10.91
N VAL A 152 3.90 -8.31 9.67
CA VAL A 152 4.64 -7.60 8.61
C VAL A 152 4.87 -6.13 8.99
N ALA A 153 3.83 -5.44 9.41
CA ALA A 153 3.90 -4.03 9.82
C ALA A 153 4.89 -3.81 10.99
N ARG A 154 4.89 -4.71 11.98
CA ARG A 154 5.86 -4.69 13.10
C ARG A 154 7.30 -4.88 12.62
N ARG A 155 7.56 -5.85 11.71
CA ARG A 155 8.90 -6.04 11.15
C ARG A 155 9.37 -4.80 10.39
N ASN A 156 8.48 -4.17 9.63
CA ASN A 156 8.78 -2.93 8.94
C ASN A 156 9.12 -1.80 9.92
N ALA A 157 8.35 -1.62 10.98
CA ALA A 157 8.62 -0.61 12.00
C ALA A 157 9.96 -0.82 12.71
N LEU A 158 10.29 -2.06 13.05
CA LEU A 158 11.58 -2.41 13.65
C LEU A 158 12.75 -2.08 12.71
N ARG A 159 12.64 -2.41 11.42
CA ARG A 159 13.65 -2.08 10.40
C ARG A 159 13.89 -0.57 10.29
N MET A 160 12.83 0.23 10.44
CA MET A 160 12.86 1.68 10.29
C MET A 160 13.10 2.42 11.60
N LYS A 161 13.12 1.72 12.74
CA LYS A 161 13.30 2.30 14.08
C LYS A 161 12.24 3.35 14.41
N THR A 162 11.00 3.13 13.97
CA THR A 162 9.86 4.01 14.24
C THR A 162 9.27 3.69 15.60
N GLY A 163 9.25 4.65 16.52
CA GLY A 163 8.90 4.43 17.94
C GLY A 163 7.54 4.96 18.37
N ASN A 164 6.83 5.71 17.53
CA ASN A 164 5.53 6.33 17.82
C ASN A 164 4.36 5.59 17.15
N LEU A 165 4.51 4.26 17.00
CA LEU A 165 3.55 3.34 16.39
C LEU A 165 3.07 2.32 17.41
N GLU A 166 1.75 2.18 17.53
CA GLU A 166 1.08 1.13 18.28
C GLU A 166 0.36 0.18 17.32
N PHE A 167 0.53 -1.15 17.52
CA PHE A 167 -0.06 -2.16 16.65
C PHE A 167 -1.26 -2.81 17.31
N VAL A 168 -2.40 -2.74 16.65
CA VAL A 168 -3.69 -3.22 17.16
C VAL A 168 -4.23 -4.31 16.26
N LEU A 169 -4.42 -5.51 16.82
CA LEU A 169 -5.16 -6.57 16.14
C LEU A 169 -6.66 -6.37 16.46
N GLY A 170 -7.46 -6.09 15.46
CA GLY A 170 -8.88 -5.81 15.65
C GLY A 170 -9.62 -5.60 14.34
N ASP A 171 -10.94 -5.53 14.43
CA ASP A 171 -11.80 -5.28 13.29
C ASP A 171 -12.22 -3.81 13.28
N TRP A 172 -11.76 -3.07 12.27
CA TRP A 172 -11.96 -1.63 12.07
C TRP A 172 -11.77 -0.83 13.38
N SER A 173 -12.76 -0.04 13.78
CA SER A 173 -12.66 0.84 14.92
C SER A 173 -13.04 0.22 16.29
N THR A 174 -13.29 -1.09 16.33
CA THR A 174 -13.83 -1.76 17.55
C THR A 174 -12.92 -1.64 18.77
N ALA A 175 -11.62 -1.49 18.57
CA ALA A 175 -10.63 -1.33 19.64
C ALA A 175 -10.58 0.09 20.26
N PHE A 176 -11.25 1.06 19.62
CA PHE A 176 -11.19 2.47 20.05
C PHE A 176 -12.47 2.90 20.78
N ALA A 177 -12.29 3.66 21.86
CA ALA A 177 -13.37 4.29 22.58
C ALA A 177 -14.02 5.43 21.77
N ASP A 178 -15.23 5.82 22.15
CA ASP A 178 -15.93 6.96 21.55
C ASP A 178 -15.11 8.24 21.72
N SER A 179 -15.08 9.06 20.67
CA SER A 179 -14.40 10.38 20.69
C SER A 179 -12.94 10.32 21.17
N SER A 180 -12.20 9.27 20.79
CA SER A 180 -10.82 9.05 21.25
C SER A 180 -9.75 9.42 20.20
N LEU A 181 -10.09 9.47 18.91
CA LEU A 181 -9.16 9.71 17.80
C LEU A 181 -9.31 11.14 17.26
N ASP A 182 -8.18 11.74 16.90
CA ASP A 182 -8.13 13.02 16.20
C ASP A 182 -8.24 12.84 14.68
N ALA A 183 -7.76 11.71 14.16
CA ALA A 183 -7.86 11.40 12.73
C ALA A 183 -7.94 9.89 12.49
N ILE A 184 -8.60 9.53 11.38
CA ILE A 184 -8.60 8.21 10.78
C ILE A 184 -8.14 8.34 9.33
N VAL A 185 -7.22 7.47 8.94
CA VAL A 185 -6.84 7.23 7.55
C VAL A 185 -7.10 5.77 7.21
N SER A 186 -7.50 5.47 5.97
CA SER A 186 -7.66 4.08 5.53
C SER A 186 -7.58 3.97 4.01
N ASN A 187 -6.91 2.92 3.55
CA ASN A 187 -7.08 2.38 2.21
C ASN A 187 -7.84 1.04 2.35
N PRO A 188 -9.17 1.08 2.47
CA PRO A 188 -9.97 -0.13 2.68
C PRO A 188 -10.10 -0.94 1.38
N PRO A 189 -10.54 -2.20 1.44
CA PRO A 189 -11.04 -2.88 0.25
C PRO A 189 -12.16 -2.07 -0.39
N TYR A 190 -12.11 -1.93 -1.72
CA TYR A 190 -13.13 -1.17 -2.47
C TYR A 190 -13.46 -1.77 -3.83
N VAL A 191 -13.02 -2.99 -4.11
CA VAL A 191 -13.29 -3.68 -5.38
C VAL A 191 -14.58 -4.49 -5.26
N ASN A 192 -15.39 -4.44 -6.31
CA ASN A 192 -16.60 -5.27 -6.47
C ASN A 192 -16.21 -6.75 -6.59
N ALA A 193 -16.92 -7.63 -5.91
CA ALA A 193 -16.66 -9.08 -5.91
C ALA A 193 -16.72 -9.73 -7.31
N GLY A 194 -17.47 -9.13 -8.24
CA GLY A 194 -17.59 -9.59 -9.63
C GLY A 194 -16.62 -8.93 -10.61
N ASP A 195 -15.66 -8.12 -10.14
CA ASP A 195 -14.74 -7.41 -11.01
C ASP A 195 -13.76 -8.39 -11.71
N PRO A 196 -13.74 -8.45 -13.07
CA PRO A 196 -12.88 -9.35 -13.80
C PRO A 196 -11.38 -9.09 -13.59
N HIS A 197 -10.98 -7.88 -13.17
CA HIS A 197 -9.59 -7.55 -12.87
C HIS A 197 -9.02 -8.35 -11.69
N LEU A 198 -9.87 -8.87 -10.79
CA LEU A 198 -9.44 -9.74 -9.69
C LEU A 198 -8.77 -11.04 -10.17
N LEU A 199 -9.07 -11.46 -11.41
CA LEU A 199 -8.55 -12.70 -12.01
C LEU A 199 -7.35 -12.45 -12.93
N SER A 200 -6.87 -11.22 -13.06
CA SER A 200 -5.83 -10.83 -14.02
C SER A 200 -4.66 -10.11 -13.37
N GLY A 201 -3.52 -10.10 -14.07
CA GLY A 201 -2.33 -9.37 -13.65
C GLY A 201 -1.79 -9.79 -12.28
N ASP A 202 -1.17 -8.84 -11.61
CA ASP A 202 -0.54 -9.00 -10.29
C ASP A 202 -1.57 -9.17 -9.16
N VAL A 203 -2.78 -8.59 -9.33
CA VAL A 203 -3.85 -8.56 -8.32
C VAL A 203 -4.30 -9.96 -7.88
N ARG A 204 -4.29 -10.95 -8.79
CA ARG A 204 -4.68 -12.34 -8.48
C ARG A 204 -3.78 -13.04 -7.46
N PHE A 205 -2.61 -12.48 -7.14
CA PHE A 205 -1.68 -12.99 -6.12
C PHE A 205 -1.82 -12.30 -4.77
N GLU A 206 -2.69 -11.30 -4.68
CA GLU A 206 -2.93 -10.54 -3.46
C GLU A 206 -4.15 -11.09 -2.71
N PRO A 207 -4.24 -10.91 -1.38
CA PRO A 207 -5.35 -11.48 -0.62
C PRO A 207 -6.66 -10.80 -1.01
N LEU A 208 -7.67 -11.59 -1.39
CA LEU A 208 -9.00 -11.08 -1.76
C LEU A 208 -9.63 -10.22 -0.65
N THR A 209 -9.31 -10.52 0.61
CA THR A 209 -9.77 -9.77 1.78
C THR A 209 -9.21 -8.35 1.87
N ALA A 210 -8.12 -8.05 1.15
CA ALA A 210 -7.57 -6.70 1.04
C ALA A 210 -8.08 -5.94 -0.20
N LEU A 211 -8.89 -6.59 -1.05
CA LEU A 211 -9.36 -6.03 -2.32
C LEU A 211 -10.88 -5.88 -2.34
N VAL A 212 -11.63 -6.91 -1.93
CA VAL A 212 -13.06 -7.04 -2.18
C VAL A 212 -13.89 -6.55 -1.00
N ALA A 213 -14.84 -5.64 -1.27
CA ALA A 213 -15.82 -5.11 -0.30
C ALA A 213 -17.25 -5.28 -0.80
N GLY A 214 -17.71 -6.51 -0.82
CA GLY A 214 -19.09 -6.85 -1.20
C GLY A 214 -19.38 -6.73 -2.70
N ASN A 215 -20.67 -6.63 -3.04
CA ASN A 215 -21.12 -6.66 -4.45
C ASN A 215 -20.92 -5.34 -5.19
N ASP A 216 -20.76 -4.23 -4.49
CA ASP A 216 -20.59 -2.89 -5.08
C ASP A 216 -19.26 -2.23 -4.66
N GLY A 217 -18.42 -2.93 -3.87
CA GLY A 217 -17.14 -2.44 -3.41
C GLY A 217 -17.23 -1.37 -2.31
N LEU A 218 -18.37 -1.23 -1.62
CA LEU A 218 -18.60 -0.15 -0.68
C LEU A 218 -18.87 -0.60 0.76
N ASP A 219 -18.92 -1.90 1.04
CA ASP A 219 -19.32 -2.41 2.36
C ASP A 219 -18.38 -1.91 3.46
N ASP A 220 -17.07 -2.01 3.25
CA ASP A 220 -16.07 -1.56 4.22
C ASP A 220 -16.07 -0.03 4.38
N ILE A 221 -16.24 0.71 3.29
CA ILE A 221 -16.34 2.18 3.32
C ILE A 221 -17.58 2.64 4.11
N ARG A 222 -18.72 1.96 3.94
CA ARG A 222 -19.94 2.25 4.72
C ARG A 222 -19.70 2.04 6.22
N GLN A 223 -19.05 0.93 6.57
CA GLN A 223 -18.71 0.64 7.96
C GLN A 223 -17.75 1.66 8.53
N LEU A 224 -16.68 2.00 7.81
CA LEU A 224 -15.67 2.98 8.24
C LEU A 224 -16.27 4.36 8.48
N ILE A 225 -17.13 4.86 7.59
CA ILE A 225 -17.78 6.17 7.76
C ILE A 225 -18.69 6.19 9.00
N LYS A 226 -19.45 5.10 9.22
CA LYS A 226 -20.29 4.95 10.41
C LYS A 226 -19.44 4.91 11.68
N ASP A 227 -18.37 4.14 11.68
CA ASP A 227 -17.48 3.98 12.82
C ASP A 227 -16.74 5.29 13.14
N ALA A 228 -16.32 6.01 12.12
CA ALA A 228 -15.63 7.29 12.27
C ALA A 228 -16.48 8.32 13.04
N GLN A 229 -17.83 8.31 12.85
CA GLN A 229 -18.73 9.15 13.65
C GLN A 229 -18.67 8.84 15.13
N ARG A 230 -18.45 7.60 15.52
CA ARG A 230 -18.34 7.19 16.92
C ARG A 230 -17.00 7.57 17.52
N VAL A 231 -15.90 7.17 16.85
CA VAL A 231 -14.56 7.20 17.48
C VAL A 231 -13.81 8.50 17.28
N LEU A 232 -14.13 9.29 16.24
CA LEU A 232 -13.51 10.60 16.07
C LEU A 232 -14.01 11.59 17.13
N LYS A 233 -13.11 12.41 17.63
CA LYS A 233 -13.44 13.61 18.39
C LYS A 233 -14.22 14.61 17.53
N SER A 234 -14.95 15.54 18.14
CA SER A 234 -15.50 16.69 17.42
C SER A 234 -14.39 17.44 16.68
N GLY A 235 -14.61 17.72 15.40
CA GLY A 235 -13.62 18.32 14.51
C GLY A 235 -12.53 17.38 14.02
N GLY A 236 -12.57 16.09 14.36
CA GLY A 236 -11.62 15.09 13.89
C GLY A 236 -11.78 14.77 12.41
N HIS A 237 -10.73 14.28 11.79
CA HIS A 237 -10.64 14.09 10.34
C HIS A 237 -10.78 12.63 9.94
N LEU A 238 -11.47 12.38 8.83
CA LEU A 238 -11.54 11.10 8.14
C LEU A 238 -10.97 11.26 6.73
N LEU A 239 -10.03 10.42 6.34
CA LEU A 239 -9.48 10.35 4.99
C LEU A 239 -9.56 8.90 4.49
N LEU A 240 -10.20 8.70 3.34
CA LEU A 240 -10.43 7.38 2.76
C LEU A 240 -9.95 7.33 1.31
N GLU A 241 -9.14 6.32 0.97
CA GLU A 241 -8.90 5.96 -0.42
C GLU A 241 -10.10 5.20 -0.98
N HIS A 242 -10.37 5.38 -2.28
CA HIS A 242 -11.47 4.74 -2.98
C HIS A 242 -11.28 4.74 -4.50
N ALA A 243 -12.10 3.99 -5.22
CA ALA A 243 -12.16 4.07 -6.68
C ALA A 243 -12.84 5.38 -7.15
N PRO A 244 -12.42 5.98 -8.29
CA PRO A 244 -12.95 7.25 -8.77
C PRO A 244 -14.48 7.30 -8.89
N GLN A 245 -15.09 6.22 -9.33
CA GLN A 245 -16.55 6.12 -9.52
C GLN A 245 -17.35 6.07 -8.21
N GLN A 246 -16.68 5.88 -7.08
CA GLN A 246 -17.33 5.81 -5.76
C GLN A 246 -17.46 7.17 -5.08
N THR A 247 -16.76 8.21 -5.56
CA THR A 247 -16.69 9.55 -4.95
C THR A 247 -18.06 10.13 -4.62
N GLY A 248 -18.98 10.13 -5.59
CA GLY A 248 -20.31 10.71 -5.39
C GLY A 248 -21.13 10.01 -4.29
N TYR A 249 -21.04 8.69 -4.20
CA TYR A 249 -21.69 7.91 -3.16
C TYR A 249 -21.08 8.23 -1.77
N ILE A 250 -19.74 8.23 -1.68
CA ILE A 250 -19.01 8.51 -0.44
C ILE A 250 -19.36 9.89 0.09
N HIS A 251 -19.37 10.93 -0.78
CA HIS A 251 -19.74 12.29 -0.40
C HIS A 251 -21.17 12.37 0.14
N ASN A 252 -22.12 11.69 -0.50
CA ASN A 252 -23.50 11.65 -0.03
C ASN A 252 -23.61 10.97 1.34
N LEU A 253 -22.90 9.84 1.54
CA LEU A 253 -22.89 9.14 2.80
C LEU A 253 -22.26 9.96 3.93
N LEU A 254 -21.13 10.64 3.65
CA LEU A 254 -20.48 11.55 4.60
C LEU A 254 -21.43 12.68 5.05
N LYS A 255 -22.16 13.30 4.11
CA LYS A 255 -23.19 14.32 4.43
C LYS A 255 -24.29 13.77 5.31
N GLN A 256 -24.83 12.58 4.98
CA GLN A 256 -25.88 11.90 5.77
C GLN A 256 -25.39 11.59 7.19
N MET A 257 -24.12 11.32 7.36
CA MET A 257 -23.47 11.05 8.65
C MET A 257 -22.95 12.33 9.34
N ASN A 258 -23.42 13.51 8.93
CA ASN A 258 -23.06 14.81 9.50
C ASN A 258 -21.55 15.11 9.53
N PHE A 259 -20.83 14.74 8.47
CA PHE A 259 -19.49 15.24 8.24
C PHE A 259 -19.53 16.54 7.44
N ASN A 260 -18.60 17.45 7.75
CA ASN A 260 -18.39 18.74 7.07
C ASN A 260 -17.06 18.75 6.32
N ASP A 261 -16.73 19.82 5.65
CA ASP A 261 -15.47 20.07 4.94
C ASP A 261 -15.10 18.91 4.00
N ILE A 262 -16.11 18.33 3.33
CA ILE A 262 -15.95 17.18 2.44
C ILE A 262 -15.23 17.62 1.18
N ALA A 263 -14.08 17.01 0.89
CA ALA A 263 -13.27 17.31 -0.27
C ALA A 263 -12.77 16.03 -0.95
N THR A 264 -12.45 16.13 -2.24
CA THR A 264 -11.83 15.06 -3.03
C THR A 264 -10.44 15.48 -3.47
N HIS A 265 -9.50 14.53 -3.40
CA HIS A 265 -8.11 14.72 -3.80
C HIS A 265 -7.77 13.74 -4.93
N ARG A 266 -6.99 14.24 -5.91
CA ARG A 266 -6.64 13.50 -7.12
C ARG A 266 -5.21 12.99 -7.06
N ASP A 267 -4.99 11.84 -7.69
CA ASP A 267 -3.66 11.32 -7.96
C ASP A 267 -2.95 12.11 -9.08
N LEU A 268 -1.70 11.78 -9.35
CA LEU A 268 -0.90 12.43 -10.39
C LEU A 268 -1.45 12.21 -11.81
N ALA A 269 -2.27 11.18 -12.02
CA ALA A 269 -2.96 10.92 -13.28
C ALA A 269 -4.28 11.70 -13.40
N GLY A 270 -4.69 12.43 -12.34
CA GLY A 270 -5.91 13.24 -12.30
C GLY A 270 -7.16 12.46 -11.86
N HIS A 271 -7.04 11.19 -11.45
CA HIS A 271 -8.15 10.40 -10.96
C HIS A 271 -8.49 10.77 -9.51
N GLU A 272 -9.77 10.83 -9.20
CA GLU A 272 -10.25 10.98 -7.83
C GLU A 272 -9.87 9.76 -7.01
N ARG A 273 -9.08 9.96 -5.96
CA ARG A 273 -8.48 8.85 -5.22
C ARG A 273 -8.76 8.87 -3.73
N VAL A 274 -8.83 10.06 -3.13
CA VAL A 274 -9.01 10.21 -1.70
C VAL A 274 -10.15 11.17 -1.41
N SER A 275 -11.08 10.79 -0.55
CA SER A 275 -12.07 11.68 0.05
C SER A 275 -11.66 12.01 1.47
N SER A 276 -11.68 13.30 1.83
CA SER A 276 -11.49 13.78 3.18
C SER A 276 -12.74 14.44 3.72
N ALA A 277 -12.97 14.34 5.03
CA ALA A 277 -14.09 14.97 5.70
C ALA A 277 -13.74 15.26 7.17
N ARG A 278 -14.51 16.14 7.80
CA ARG A 278 -14.34 16.52 9.20
C ARG A 278 -15.63 16.23 9.96
N LYS A 279 -15.52 15.56 11.12
CA LYS A 279 -16.67 15.35 12.01
C LYS A 279 -17.18 16.69 12.53
N SER A 280 -18.47 16.91 12.47
CA SER A 280 -19.10 18.13 13.02
C SER A 280 -18.78 18.31 14.51
N LEU A 281 -18.80 19.57 14.96
CA LEU A 281 -18.56 19.96 16.34
C LEU A 281 -19.68 19.45 17.28
#